data_499ef5b870b1fe8833131b8b86fb880d
#
_entry.id   499ef5b870b1fe8833131b8b86fb880d
#
_cell.length_a   1.000
_cell.length_b   1.000
_cell.length_c   1.000
_cell.angle_alpha   90.00
_cell.angle_beta   90.00
_cell.angle_gamma   90.00
#
_symmetry.space_group_name_H-M   'P 1'
#
loop_
_entity.id
_entity.type
_entity.pdbx_description
1 polymer ?
#
loop_
_entity_poly.entity_id
_entity_poly.type
_entity_poly.pdbx_seq_one_letter_code
_entity_poly.pdbx_strand_id
1 'polypeptide(L)'
;MNRFLYLSAILLLFPGVSCSQDPTQETPFTPNIDAERLLSHVEILASDAYKGRRSGTEGGHMAQAYVQQQFEGMGLQPACSESWVQNFPFQARDGSQQQGANLIGLIPGTGGADGSIVISAHYDHLGERDGMVYNGADDNASGTAALIELARKLLADRPVHDVVIAAFDAEELGLVGAQAFVRSDCFTASDVRMNINMDMVSRNEAGELWASGTYHYPFLKPLLEGVARPTGLTVSFGHDQPTEGYNDWTGASDHAPFHSAGVPFVYFGVEDHAGYHNPSDDFEAITPDFFVAAVSWIHDALRAADAALYGFSE
;
A
#
# COMPACT_ATOMS: atom_id res chain seq x y z
N MET A 1 73.25 -12.29 -55.85
CA MET A 1 72.53 -11.03 -55.98
C MET A 1 71.20 -11.18 -55.26
N ASN A 2 71.19 -10.86 -53.95
CA ASN A 2 70.02 -11.01 -53.09
C ASN A 2 69.33 -9.62 -52.96
N ARG A 3 68.07 -9.56 -53.35
CA ARG A 3 67.20 -8.39 -53.14
C ARG A 3 66.37 -8.64 -51.88
N PHE A 4 66.62 -7.86 -50.85
CA PHE A 4 65.78 -7.77 -49.69
C PHE A 4 64.58 -6.83 -49.92
N LEU A 5 63.33 -7.36 -49.79
CA LEU A 5 62.10 -6.58 -49.75
C LEU A 5 61.83 -6.18 -48.34
N TYR A 6 61.79 -4.87 -48.05
CA TYR A 6 61.30 -4.33 -46.79
C TYR A 6 59.77 -4.17 -46.87
N LEU A 7 59.04 -4.92 -46.02
CA LEU A 7 57.62 -4.75 -45.82
C LEU A 7 57.41 -3.73 -44.69
N SER A 8 56.91 -2.53 -45.04
CA SER A 8 56.54 -1.52 -44.05
C SER A 8 55.12 -1.83 -43.53
N ALA A 9 54.99 -2.19 -42.26
CA ALA A 9 53.70 -2.33 -41.58
C ALA A 9 53.19 -0.94 -41.15
N ILE A 10 52.07 -0.51 -41.72
CA ILE A 10 51.36 0.68 -41.31
C ILE A 10 50.45 0.29 -40.14
N LEU A 11 50.77 0.81 -38.94
CA LEU A 11 49.94 0.65 -37.73
C LEU A 11 48.84 1.72 -37.76
N LEU A 12 47.60 1.31 -38.03
CA LEU A 12 46.43 2.17 -37.94
C LEU A 12 46.01 2.24 -36.46
N LEU A 13 46.31 3.38 -35.84
CA LEU A 13 45.77 3.77 -34.52
C LEU A 13 44.31 4.22 -34.68
N PHE A 14 43.35 3.40 -34.23
CA PHE A 14 41.98 3.82 -34.05
C PHE A 14 41.90 4.60 -32.70
N PRO A 15 41.38 5.82 -32.66
CA PRO A 15 41.07 6.46 -31.41
C PRO A 15 39.87 5.75 -30.81
N GLY A 16 40.09 5.03 -29.68
CA GLY A 16 39.02 4.49 -28.83
C GLY A 16 38.23 5.66 -28.26
N VAL A 17 36.99 5.85 -28.71
CA VAL A 17 36.02 6.70 -28.01
C VAL A 17 35.63 5.97 -26.74
N SER A 18 36.29 6.31 -25.63
CA SER A 18 35.84 5.92 -24.30
C SER A 18 34.61 6.76 -23.97
N CYS A 19 33.42 6.18 -24.12
CA CYS A 19 32.21 6.74 -23.52
C CYS A 19 32.34 6.54 -22.00
N SER A 20 32.91 7.51 -21.29
CA SER A 20 32.76 7.62 -19.84
C SER A 20 31.30 7.96 -19.59
N GLN A 21 30.49 6.99 -19.17
CA GLN A 21 29.20 7.29 -18.57
C GLN A 21 29.50 8.10 -17.30
N ASP A 22 28.97 9.31 -17.25
CA ASP A 22 29.00 10.16 -16.05
C ASP A 22 28.16 9.43 -14.97
N PRO A 23 28.75 9.00 -13.83
CA PRO A 23 28.03 8.27 -12.79
C PRO A 23 27.00 9.11 -12.04
N THR A 24 26.76 10.36 -12.45
CA THR A 24 25.85 11.30 -11.79
C THR A 24 24.56 11.59 -12.56
N GLN A 25 24.32 10.96 -13.70
CA GLN A 25 22.99 11.02 -14.33
C GLN A 25 22.05 10.03 -13.62
N GLU A 26 21.46 10.50 -12.52
CA GLU A 26 20.25 9.87 -11.97
C GLU A 26 19.21 9.85 -13.08
N THR A 27 18.76 8.65 -13.46
CA THR A 27 17.60 8.54 -14.36
C THR A 27 16.39 9.13 -13.63
N PRO A 28 15.67 10.09 -14.24
CA PRO A 28 14.49 10.64 -13.59
C PRO A 28 13.53 9.51 -13.19
N PHE A 29 13.02 9.57 -11.97
CA PHE A 29 11.99 8.64 -11.52
C PHE A 29 10.76 8.77 -12.42
N THR A 30 10.31 7.67 -12.96
CA THR A 30 9.06 7.58 -13.72
C THR A 30 8.10 6.73 -12.90
N PRO A 31 6.99 7.32 -12.41
CA PRO A 31 6.00 6.56 -11.66
C PRO A 31 5.48 5.37 -12.48
N ASN A 32 5.30 4.24 -11.83
CA ASN A 32 4.68 3.06 -12.43
C ASN A 32 3.16 3.01 -12.20
N ILE A 33 2.60 4.04 -11.55
CA ILE A 33 1.18 4.25 -11.27
C ILE A 33 0.69 5.53 -11.96
N ASP A 34 -0.64 5.70 -12.05
CA ASP A 34 -1.26 6.92 -12.57
C ASP A 34 -1.37 7.95 -11.44
N ALA A 35 -0.47 8.94 -11.46
CA ALA A 35 -0.37 9.96 -10.41
C ALA A 35 -1.62 10.85 -10.33
N GLU A 36 -2.19 11.24 -11.48
CA GLU A 36 -3.38 12.10 -11.51
C GLU A 36 -4.58 11.39 -10.87
N ARG A 37 -4.78 10.12 -11.20
CA ARG A 37 -5.89 9.33 -10.66
C ARG A 37 -5.68 9.00 -9.18
N LEU A 38 -4.45 8.68 -8.75
CA LEU A 38 -4.11 8.46 -7.34
C LEU A 38 -4.46 9.69 -6.49
N LEU A 39 -4.04 10.88 -6.91
CA LEU A 39 -4.33 12.13 -6.21
C LEU A 39 -5.83 12.45 -6.22
N SER A 40 -6.52 12.22 -7.34
CA SER A 40 -7.97 12.44 -7.45
C SER A 40 -8.77 11.57 -6.49
N HIS A 41 -8.34 10.34 -6.19
CA HIS A 41 -9.00 9.51 -5.19
C HIS A 41 -8.91 10.13 -3.80
N VAL A 42 -7.76 10.68 -3.40
CA VAL A 42 -7.61 11.37 -2.11
C VAL A 42 -8.46 12.63 -2.08
N GLU A 43 -8.40 13.48 -3.12
CA GLU A 43 -9.17 14.72 -3.22
C GLU A 43 -10.68 14.47 -3.06
N ILE A 44 -11.19 13.39 -3.67
CA ILE A 44 -12.59 13.00 -3.55
C ILE A 44 -12.91 12.52 -2.14
N LEU A 45 -12.18 11.52 -1.64
CA LEU A 45 -12.45 10.89 -0.34
C LEU A 45 -12.26 11.87 0.83
N ALA A 46 -11.26 12.76 0.77
CA ALA A 46 -10.97 13.74 1.80
C ALA A 46 -11.74 15.07 1.61
N SER A 47 -12.76 15.11 0.73
CA SER A 47 -13.58 16.30 0.60
C SER A 47 -14.65 16.39 1.70
N ASP A 48 -15.04 17.62 2.07
CA ASP A 48 -16.13 17.87 3.03
C ASP A 48 -17.44 17.18 2.66
N ALA A 49 -17.65 16.89 1.37
CA ALA A 49 -18.83 16.17 0.89
C ALA A 49 -18.94 14.76 1.50
N TYR A 50 -17.81 14.12 1.83
CA TYR A 50 -17.74 12.81 2.46
C TYR A 50 -17.84 12.87 3.99
N LYS A 51 -18.01 14.07 4.58
CA LYS A 51 -18.31 14.25 6.01
C LYS A 51 -17.38 13.49 6.96
N GLY A 52 -16.09 13.38 6.56
CA GLY A 52 -15.08 12.64 7.32
C GLY A 52 -15.33 11.14 7.45
N ARG A 53 -16.09 10.53 6.56
CA ARG A 53 -16.23 9.07 6.30
C ARG A 53 -16.47 8.16 7.52
N ARG A 54 -17.05 8.68 8.60
CA ARG A 54 -17.23 7.88 9.81
C ARG A 54 -18.12 6.65 9.57
N SER A 55 -17.69 5.50 10.07
CA SER A 55 -18.44 4.23 10.03
C SER A 55 -19.87 4.37 10.54
N GLY A 56 -20.83 3.78 9.81
CA GLY A 56 -22.24 3.82 10.13
C GLY A 56 -22.94 5.17 9.92
N THR A 57 -22.27 6.15 9.32
CA THR A 57 -22.86 7.46 8.97
C THR A 57 -23.07 7.60 7.46
N GLU A 58 -23.75 8.69 7.05
CA GLU A 58 -23.91 9.02 5.63
C GLU A 58 -22.56 9.12 4.91
N GLY A 59 -21.57 9.81 5.52
CA GLY A 59 -20.22 9.93 4.95
C GLY A 59 -19.51 8.57 4.78
N GLY A 60 -19.63 7.69 5.77
CA GLY A 60 -19.09 6.32 5.68
C GLY A 60 -19.77 5.51 4.55
N HIS A 61 -21.08 5.60 4.40
CA HIS A 61 -21.80 4.95 3.30
C HIS A 61 -21.43 5.51 1.93
N MET A 62 -21.15 6.82 1.83
CA MET A 62 -20.67 7.44 0.59
C MET A 62 -19.28 6.92 0.22
N ALA A 63 -18.37 6.82 1.20
CA ALA A 63 -17.04 6.25 0.98
C ALA A 63 -17.09 4.78 0.57
N GLN A 64 -17.91 3.97 1.26
CA GLN A 64 -18.20 2.58 0.87
C GLN A 64 -18.66 2.50 -0.60
N ALA A 65 -19.67 3.29 -0.98
CA ALA A 65 -20.20 3.29 -2.34
C ALA A 65 -19.15 3.72 -3.37
N TYR A 66 -18.31 4.69 -3.04
CA TYR A 66 -17.22 5.13 -3.90
C TYR A 66 -16.19 4.03 -4.15
N VAL A 67 -15.69 3.38 -3.10
CA VAL A 67 -14.71 2.29 -3.23
C VAL A 67 -15.32 1.12 -4.00
N GLN A 68 -16.57 0.74 -3.70
CA GLN A 68 -17.29 -0.29 -4.43
C GLN A 68 -17.39 0.05 -5.92
N GLN A 69 -17.73 1.29 -6.27
CA GLN A 69 -17.78 1.74 -7.67
C GLN A 69 -16.42 1.61 -8.36
N GLN A 70 -15.31 1.89 -7.65
CA GLN A 70 -13.97 1.68 -8.21
C GLN A 70 -13.71 0.18 -8.48
N PHE A 71 -14.06 -0.71 -7.56
CA PHE A 71 -13.91 -2.16 -7.73
C PHE A 71 -14.74 -2.68 -8.92
N GLU A 72 -16.01 -2.25 -9.02
CA GLU A 72 -16.88 -2.58 -10.16
C GLU A 72 -16.31 -2.05 -11.48
N GLY A 73 -15.90 -0.78 -11.52
CA GLY A 73 -15.40 -0.10 -12.71
C GLY A 73 -14.11 -0.69 -13.28
N MET A 74 -13.27 -1.31 -12.43
CA MET A 74 -12.06 -2.01 -12.88
C MET A 74 -12.29 -3.52 -13.16
N GLY A 75 -13.47 -4.06 -12.87
CA GLY A 75 -13.81 -5.47 -13.06
C GLY A 75 -13.17 -6.40 -12.02
N LEU A 76 -12.92 -5.88 -10.81
CA LEU A 76 -12.41 -6.69 -9.69
C LEU A 76 -13.46 -7.74 -9.32
N GLN A 77 -13.05 -8.98 -9.07
CA GLN A 77 -13.96 -10.05 -8.67
C GLN A 77 -14.27 -9.94 -7.17
N PRO A 78 -15.49 -10.28 -6.72
CA PRO A 78 -15.75 -10.49 -5.29
C PRO A 78 -14.91 -11.64 -4.73
N ALA A 79 -14.40 -11.51 -3.50
CA ALA A 79 -13.56 -12.54 -2.88
C ALA A 79 -14.34 -13.48 -1.93
N CYS A 80 -15.29 -12.95 -1.17
CA CYS A 80 -15.93 -13.66 -0.06
C CYS A 80 -17.31 -14.27 -0.40
N SER A 81 -17.98 -13.76 -1.39
CA SER A 81 -19.34 -14.15 -1.78
C SER A 81 -19.61 -13.68 -3.21
N GLU A 82 -20.87 -13.61 -3.61
CA GLU A 82 -21.27 -12.98 -4.89
C GLU A 82 -21.18 -11.43 -4.83
N SER A 83 -20.85 -10.84 -3.68
CA SER A 83 -20.74 -9.40 -3.45
C SER A 83 -19.37 -9.05 -2.90
N TRP A 84 -18.87 -7.83 -3.23
CA TRP A 84 -17.68 -7.28 -2.58
C TRP A 84 -17.92 -6.94 -1.11
N VAL A 85 -19.18 -6.74 -0.70
CA VAL A 85 -19.54 -6.23 0.63
C VAL A 85 -19.58 -7.36 1.66
N GLN A 86 -18.74 -7.27 2.67
CA GLN A 86 -18.78 -8.08 3.88
C GLN A 86 -19.34 -7.23 5.03
N ASN A 87 -20.63 -7.39 5.33
CA ASN A 87 -21.25 -6.70 6.45
C ASN A 87 -20.85 -7.33 7.78
N PHE A 88 -20.67 -6.48 8.81
CA PHE A 88 -20.41 -6.90 10.18
C PHE A 88 -21.07 -5.98 11.19
N PRO A 89 -21.59 -6.49 12.34
CA PRO A 89 -22.13 -5.64 13.39
C PRO A 89 -21.02 -5.05 14.25
N PHE A 90 -21.20 -3.79 14.69
CA PHE A 90 -20.36 -3.17 15.71
C PHE A 90 -21.20 -2.35 16.69
N GLN A 91 -20.61 -2.02 17.83
CA GLN A 91 -21.24 -1.15 18.82
C GLN A 91 -20.64 0.26 18.71
N ALA A 92 -21.48 1.26 18.41
CA ALA A 92 -21.07 2.64 18.40
C ALA A 92 -20.77 3.14 19.83
N ARG A 93 -20.09 4.29 19.94
CA ARG A 93 -19.70 4.88 21.25
C ARG A 93 -20.89 5.19 22.17
N ASP A 94 -22.06 5.44 21.62
CA ASP A 94 -23.31 5.67 22.37
C ASP A 94 -24.01 4.38 22.81
N GLY A 95 -23.44 3.23 22.51
CA GLY A 95 -23.97 1.91 22.82
C GLY A 95 -24.95 1.35 21.79
N SER A 96 -25.32 2.09 20.76
CA SER A 96 -26.19 1.62 19.69
C SER A 96 -25.48 0.55 18.83
N GLN A 97 -26.28 -0.41 18.33
CA GLN A 97 -25.78 -1.39 17.35
C GLN A 97 -25.82 -0.76 15.95
N GLN A 98 -24.70 -0.86 15.26
CA GLN A 98 -24.49 -0.36 13.91
C GLN A 98 -24.00 -1.49 12.99
N GLN A 99 -23.99 -1.25 11.68
CA GLN A 99 -23.43 -2.13 10.68
C GLN A 99 -22.25 -1.44 10.00
N GLY A 100 -21.11 -2.12 9.97
CA GLY A 100 -19.97 -1.77 9.14
C GLY A 100 -19.91 -2.65 7.92
N ALA A 101 -19.10 -2.28 6.93
CA ALA A 101 -19.02 -2.97 5.66
C ALA A 101 -17.60 -2.96 5.09
N ASN A 102 -16.87 -4.05 5.21
CA ASN A 102 -15.64 -4.21 4.44
C ASN A 102 -15.95 -4.44 2.96
N LEU A 103 -15.03 -4.02 2.10
CA LEU A 103 -15.09 -4.26 0.66
C LEU A 103 -13.93 -5.19 0.27
N ILE A 104 -14.25 -6.41 -0.14
CA ILE A 104 -13.27 -7.48 -0.35
C ILE A 104 -13.32 -7.94 -1.80
N GLY A 105 -12.25 -7.67 -2.53
CA GLY A 105 -12.09 -8.06 -3.93
C GLY A 105 -10.98 -9.09 -4.11
N LEU A 106 -10.99 -9.78 -5.24
CA LEU A 106 -10.01 -10.79 -5.63
C LEU A 106 -9.42 -10.48 -7.00
N ILE A 107 -8.12 -10.52 -7.08
CA ILE A 107 -7.35 -10.59 -8.32
C ILE A 107 -6.80 -12.00 -8.43
N PRO A 108 -7.34 -12.85 -9.30
CA PRO A 108 -6.78 -14.17 -9.51
C PRO A 108 -5.35 -14.06 -10.03
N GLY A 109 -4.44 -14.79 -9.43
CA GLY A 109 -3.05 -14.90 -9.86
C GLY A 109 -2.93 -15.55 -11.25
N THR A 110 -1.70 -15.63 -11.75
CA THR A 110 -1.41 -16.34 -13.01
C THR A 110 -1.39 -17.85 -12.85
N GLY A 111 -1.46 -18.33 -11.61
CA GLY A 111 -1.48 -19.75 -11.22
C GLY A 111 -0.09 -20.32 -10.95
N GLY A 112 -0.06 -21.35 -10.13
CA GLY A 112 1.17 -22.06 -9.74
C GLY A 112 1.70 -21.71 -8.36
N ALA A 113 1.14 -20.70 -7.68
CA ALA A 113 1.42 -20.41 -6.28
C ALA A 113 0.28 -20.89 -5.37
N ASP A 114 0.63 -21.38 -4.20
CA ASP A 114 -0.32 -21.72 -3.16
C ASP A 114 -0.55 -20.51 -2.25
N GLY A 115 -1.82 -20.22 -1.93
CA GLY A 115 -2.23 -19.15 -1.04
C GLY A 115 -2.35 -17.79 -1.72
N SER A 116 -2.64 -16.76 -0.91
CA SER A 116 -2.91 -15.40 -1.36
C SER A 116 -2.09 -14.37 -0.59
N ILE A 117 -1.94 -13.20 -1.19
CA ILE A 117 -1.44 -11.99 -0.52
C ILE A 117 -2.67 -11.10 -0.25
N VAL A 118 -2.81 -10.57 0.96
CA VAL A 118 -3.85 -9.58 1.27
C VAL A 118 -3.24 -8.19 1.26
N ILE A 119 -3.80 -7.28 0.47
CA ILE A 119 -3.44 -5.86 0.48
C ILE A 119 -4.59 -5.11 1.11
N SER A 120 -4.31 -4.27 2.11
CA SER A 120 -5.35 -3.62 2.90
C SER A 120 -5.08 -2.14 3.17
N ALA A 121 -6.16 -1.42 3.37
CA ALA A 121 -6.24 -0.06 3.91
C ALA A 121 -7.64 0.16 4.47
N HIS A 122 -7.82 1.04 5.45
CA HIS A 122 -9.16 1.41 5.88
C HIS A 122 -9.67 2.66 5.16
N TYR A 123 -10.99 2.74 4.97
CA TYR A 123 -11.61 3.86 4.26
C TYR A 123 -12.42 4.77 5.18
N ASP A 124 -12.70 4.35 6.40
CA ASP A 124 -13.36 5.19 7.41
C ASP A 124 -12.41 6.22 8.02
N HIS A 125 -12.99 7.22 8.67
CA HIS A 125 -12.26 8.19 9.49
C HIS A 125 -13.18 8.77 10.58
N LEU A 126 -12.79 9.87 11.22
CA LEU A 126 -13.38 10.37 12.45
C LEU A 126 -14.76 11.03 12.30
N GLY A 127 -15.16 11.46 11.09
CA GLY A 127 -16.44 12.10 10.81
C GLY A 127 -16.48 13.58 11.17
N GLU A 128 -17.67 14.05 11.50
CA GLU A 128 -17.93 15.42 11.93
C GLU A 128 -17.96 15.48 13.47
N ARG A 129 -17.24 16.46 14.06
CA ARG A 129 -17.20 16.72 15.50
C ARG A 129 -17.20 18.22 15.75
N ASP A 130 -18.07 18.71 16.60
CA ASP A 130 -18.15 20.13 17.02
C ASP A 130 -18.26 21.11 15.84
N GLY A 131 -18.93 20.69 14.76
CA GLY A 131 -19.13 21.50 13.56
C GLY A 131 -17.92 21.56 12.63
N MET A 132 -16.90 20.75 12.87
CA MET A 132 -15.73 20.58 12.00
C MET A 132 -15.76 19.21 11.33
N VAL A 133 -15.39 19.15 10.07
CA VAL A 133 -15.18 17.90 9.33
C VAL A 133 -13.74 17.46 9.53
N TYR A 134 -13.54 16.19 9.84
CA TYR A 134 -12.23 15.55 9.90
C TYR A 134 -12.05 14.77 8.60
N ASN A 135 -11.41 15.40 7.63
CA ASN A 135 -11.33 14.87 6.25
C ASN A 135 -10.40 13.67 6.11
N GLY A 136 -9.34 13.56 6.93
CA GLY A 136 -8.46 12.41 6.94
C GLY A 136 -7.84 12.13 5.57
N ALA A 137 -7.11 13.11 5.02
CA ALA A 137 -6.50 12.97 3.70
C ALA A 137 -5.33 11.97 3.75
N ASP A 138 -4.46 12.11 4.74
CA ASP A 138 -3.42 11.12 4.98
C ASP A 138 -4.01 9.91 5.72
N ASP A 139 -4.82 10.12 6.75
CA ASP A 139 -5.47 9.09 7.57
C ASP A 139 -6.96 8.91 7.21
N ASN A 140 -7.38 7.96 6.42
CA ASN A 140 -6.55 7.12 5.55
C ASN A 140 -7.14 7.10 4.12
N ALA A 141 -7.52 8.30 3.61
CA ALA A 141 -7.86 8.41 2.18
C ALA A 141 -6.65 8.06 1.31
N SER A 142 -5.42 8.31 1.80
CA SER A 142 -4.18 8.00 1.11
C SER A 142 -3.98 6.49 0.90
N GLY A 143 -4.10 5.69 1.95
CA GLY A 143 -4.00 4.23 1.86
C GLY A 143 -5.14 3.64 1.01
N THR A 144 -6.37 4.16 1.15
CA THR A 144 -7.51 3.75 0.31
C THR A 144 -7.27 4.06 -1.17
N ALA A 145 -6.74 5.25 -1.50
CA ALA A 145 -6.38 5.62 -2.87
C ALA A 145 -5.27 4.73 -3.43
N ALA A 146 -4.23 4.47 -2.62
CA ALA A 146 -3.15 3.54 -2.96
C ALA A 146 -3.69 2.13 -3.23
N LEU A 147 -4.59 1.62 -2.38
CA LEU A 147 -5.21 0.30 -2.55
C LEU A 147 -5.96 0.18 -3.89
N ILE A 148 -6.74 1.22 -4.27
CA ILE A 148 -7.47 1.25 -5.54
C ILE A 148 -6.51 1.23 -6.74
N GLU A 149 -5.45 2.06 -6.70
CA GLU A 149 -4.49 2.14 -7.82
C GLU A 149 -3.60 0.90 -7.93
N LEU A 150 -3.19 0.32 -6.81
CA LEU A 150 -2.48 -0.97 -6.78
C LEU A 150 -3.36 -2.10 -7.35
N ALA A 151 -4.64 -2.17 -6.97
CA ALA A 151 -5.56 -3.15 -7.53
C ALA A 151 -5.68 -3.02 -9.05
N ARG A 152 -5.82 -1.80 -9.56
CA ARG A 152 -5.87 -1.53 -11.00
C ARG A 152 -4.58 -1.96 -11.72
N LYS A 153 -3.44 -1.66 -11.13
CA LYS A 153 -2.13 -2.03 -11.67
C LYS A 153 -1.95 -3.55 -11.72
N LEU A 154 -2.32 -4.24 -10.65
CA LEU A 154 -2.23 -5.70 -10.54
C LEU A 154 -3.21 -6.44 -11.46
N LEU A 155 -4.37 -5.86 -11.76
CA LEU A 155 -5.29 -6.41 -12.77
C LEU A 155 -4.69 -6.35 -14.18
N ALA A 156 -3.92 -5.30 -14.48
CA ALA A 156 -3.25 -5.14 -15.77
C ALA A 156 -2.00 -6.03 -15.91
N ASP A 157 -1.28 -6.27 -14.80
CA ASP A 157 -0.09 -7.12 -14.72
C ASP A 157 -0.20 -8.05 -13.52
N ARG A 158 -0.88 -9.20 -13.74
CA ARG A 158 -1.28 -10.10 -12.65
C ARG A 158 -0.08 -10.74 -11.95
N PRO A 159 -0.11 -10.78 -10.59
CA PRO A 159 0.88 -11.48 -9.78
C PRO A 159 0.79 -13.00 -9.97
N VAL A 160 1.74 -13.74 -9.36
CA VAL A 160 1.71 -15.22 -9.37
C VAL A 160 0.68 -15.74 -8.38
N HIS A 161 0.67 -15.19 -7.14
CA HIS A 161 -0.34 -15.50 -6.13
C HIS A 161 -1.66 -14.80 -6.42
N ASP A 162 -2.73 -15.36 -5.93
CA ASP A 162 -3.98 -14.62 -5.78
C ASP A 162 -3.76 -13.42 -4.87
N VAL A 163 -4.39 -12.28 -5.19
CA VAL A 163 -4.33 -11.08 -4.34
C VAL A 163 -5.73 -10.70 -3.90
N VAL A 164 -5.92 -10.66 -2.59
CA VAL A 164 -7.14 -10.15 -1.96
C VAL A 164 -6.95 -8.65 -1.70
N ILE A 165 -7.87 -7.85 -2.22
CA ILE A 165 -7.94 -6.40 -2.02
C ILE A 165 -8.98 -6.13 -0.94
N ALA A 166 -8.54 -5.64 0.22
CA ALA A 166 -9.39 -5.45 1.38
C ALA A 166 -9.44 -3.97 1.80
N ALA A 167 -10.55 -3.29 1.52
CA ALA A 167 -10.83 -1.97 2.08
C ALA A 167 -11.66 -2.17 3.35
N PHE A 168 -11.08 -1.86 4.51
CA PHE A 168 -11.70 -2.08 5.81
C PHE A 168 -12.50 -0.86 6.27
N ASP A 169 -13.55 -1.13 7.03
CA ASP A 169 -14.37 -0.13 7.73
C ASP A 169 -14.15 -0.25 9.22
N ALA A 170 -14.40 0.82 9.97
CA ALA A 170 -14.36 0.84 11.43
C ALA A 170 -12.97 0.49 12.03
N GLU A 171 -11.91 0.87 11.35
CA GLU A 171 -10.55 0.87 11.89
C GLU A 171 -10.48 1.79 13.11
N GLU A 172 -10.98 3.03 12.99
CA GLU A 172 -11.04 4.10 13.98
C GLU A 172 -11.87 3.76 15.25
N LEU A 173 -12.56 2.64 15.20
CA LEU A 173 -13.32 2.08 16.31
C LEU A 173 -12.59 0.91 17.00
N GLY A 174 -11.31 0.68 16.63
CA GLY A 174 -10.44 -0.34 17.17
C GLY A 174 -10.33 -1.57 16.28
N LEU A 175 -10.00 -1.37 14.98
CA LEU A 175 -9.70 -2.41 13.99
C LEU A 175 -10.87 -3.38 13.76
N VAL A 176 -12.12 -2.88 13.91
CA VAL A 176 -13.29 -3.78 13.97
C VAL A 176 -13.50 -4.50 12.65
N GLY A 177 -13.33 -3.80 11.52
CA GLY A 177 -13.50 -4.39 10.19
C GLY A 177 -12.46 -5.47 9.89
N ALA A 178 -11.19 -5.20 10.14
CA ALA A 178 -10.12 -6.18 9.94
C ALA A 178 -10.29 -7.39 10.87
N GLN A 179 -10.70 -7.17 12.13
CA GLN A 179 -11.04 -8.27 13.06
C GLN A 179 -12.24 -9.09 12.56
N ALA A 180 -13.26 -8.44 12.00
CA ALA A 180 -14.42 -9.12 11.44
C ALA A 180 -14.03 -9.97 10.23
N PHE A 181 -13.13 -9.47 9.38
CA PHE A 181 -12.61 -10.22 8.23
C PHE A 181 -11.83 -11.47 8.67
N VAL A 182 -10.86 -11.30 9.56
CA VAL A 182 -10.00 -12.41 10.05
C VAL A 182 -10.78 -13.50 10.81
N ARG A 183 -11.94 -13.15 11.39
CA ARG A 183 -12.82 -14.11 12.08
C ARG A 183 -13.90 -14.72 11.19
N SER A 184 -14.00 -14.30 9.96
CA SER A 184 -15.04 -14.77 9.03
C SER A 184 -14.64 -16.02 8.27
N ASP A 185 -15.63 -16.64 7.62
CA ASP A 185 -15.42 -17.77 6.70
C ASP A 185 -14.70 -17.34 5.40
N CYS A 186 -14.51 -16.03 5.19
CA CYS A 186 -13.73 -15.48 4.07
C CYS A 186 -12.23 -15.61 4.25
N PHE A 187 -11.78 -15.95 5.45
CA PHE A 187 -10.37 -15.93 5.82
C PHE A 187 -9.94 -17.26 6.42
N THR A 188 -8.84 -17.78 5.90
CA THR A 188 -8.12 -18.94 6.49
C THR A 188 -6.65 -18.55 6.59
N ALA A 189 -6.14 -18.45 7.81
CA ALA A 189 -4.76 -17.97 8.05
C ALA A 189 -3.68 -18.78 7.28
N SER A 190 -3.87 -20.10 7.12
CA SER A 190 -2.95 -20.95 6.35
C SER A 190 -2.93 -20.66 4.85
N ASP A 191 -3.99 -20.03 4.34
CA ASP A 191 -4.13 -19.71 2.93
C ASP A 191 -3.64 -18.29 2.59
N VAL A 192 -3.25 -17.50 3.62
CA VAL A 192 -2.70 -16.15 3.45
C VAL A 192 -1.21 -16.16 3.73
N ARG A 193 -0.40 -15.81 2.74
CA ARG A 193 1.06 -15.77 2.82
C ARG A 193 1.57 -14.54 3.54
N MET A 194 0.93 -13.39 3.31
CA MET A 194 1.21 -12.16 4.03
C MET A 194 0.09 -11.13 3.86
N ASN A 195 0.06 -10.18 4.78
CA ASN A 195 -0.71 -8.95 4.65
C ASN A 195 0.23 -7.77 4.36
N ILE A 196 -0.17 -6.90 3.43
CA ILE A 196 0.47 -5.62 3.13
C ILE A 196 -0.55 -4.55 3.46
N ASN A 197 -0.33 -3.81 4.53
CA ASN A 197 -1.23 -2.75 4.99
C ASN A 197 -0.66 -1.38 4.71
N MET A 198 -1.52 -0.45 4.30
CA MET A 198 -1.15 0.94 4.02
C MET A 198 -2.04 1.86 4.83
N ASP A 199 -1.40 2.69 5.65
CA ASP A 199 -2.10 3.63 6.50
C ASP A 199 -1.22 4.85 6.73
N MET A 200 -1.69 6.05 6.30
CA MET A 200 -0.92 7.28 6.29
C MET A 200 0.33 7.19 5.40
N VAL A 201 0.16 7.29 4.08
CA VAL A 201 1.27 7.13 3.11
C VAL A 201 1.47 8.33 2.19
N SER A 202 0.80 9.48 2.47
CA SER A 202 0.80 10.62 1.56
C SER A 202 1.48 11.88 2.09
N ARG A 203 1.82 11.97 3.39
CA ARG A 203 2.30 13.22 3.99
C ARG A 203 3.63 13.06 4.69
N ASN A 204 4.71 13.36 4.00
CA ASN A 204 6.04 13.44 4.59
C ASN A 204 6.96 14.36 3.77
N GLU A 205 7.28 15.57 4.29
CA GLU A 205 8.15 16.54 3.60
C GLU A 205 9.62 16.09 3.56
N ALA A 206 10.03 15.18 4.44
CA ALA A 206 11.37 14.60 4.42
C ALA A 206 11.50 13.45 3.41
N GLY A 207 10.39 13.01 2.80
CA GLY A 207 10.38 11.91 1.84
C GLY A 207 10.62 10.54 2.49
N GLU A 208 10.23 10.35 3.75
CA GLU A 208 10.44 9.11 4.50
C GLU A 208 9.16 8.29 4.62
N LEU A 209 9.22 7.03 4.17
CA LEU A 209 8.22 6.00 4.35
C LEU A 209 8.77 4.94 5.29
N TRP A 210 8.00 4.53 6.28
CA TRP A 210 8.35 3.43 7.18
C TRP A 210 7.76 2.10 6.71
N ALA A 211 8.53 1.03 6.94
CA ALA A 211 8.12 -0.35 6.73
C ALA A 211 8.27 -1.11 8.06
N SER A 212 7.17 -1.31 8.76
CA SER A 212 7.09 -2.07 10.01
C SER A 212 6.75 -3.54 9.75
N GLY A 213 7.25 -4.44 10.61
CA GLY A 213 7.04 -5.89 10.52
C GLY A 213 8.33 -6.69 10.33
N THR A 214 9.42 -6.01 9.98
CA THR A 214 10.71 -6.68 9.70
C THR A 214 11.39 -7.30 10.92
N TYR A 215 11.09 -6.83 12.13
CA TYR A 215 11.52 -7.45 13.37
C TYR A 215 10.80 -8.78 13.61
N HIS A 216 9.49 -8.81 13.40
CA HIS A 216 8.68 -10.02 13.57
C HIS A 216 8.94 -11.04 12.46
N TYR A 217 9.17 -10.54 11.24
CA TYR A 217 9.36 -11.34 10.03
C TYR A 217 10.67 -10.95 9.32
N PRO A 218 11.86 -11.40 9.83
CA PRO A 218 13.16 -10.95 9.35
C PRO A 218 13.46 -11.20 7.88
N PHE A 219 12.74 -12.12 7.22
CA PHE A 219 12.88 -12.38 5.78
C PHE A 219 12.41 -11.20 4.90
N LEU A 220 11.54 -10.34 5.44
CA LEU A 220 11.03 -9.17 4.73
C LEU A 220 12.11 -8.12 4.50
N LYS A 221 13.00 -7.90 5.47
CA LYS A 221 13.98 -6.80 5.40
C LYS A 221 14.89 -6.89 4.18
N PRO A 222 15.61 -7.99 3.91
CA PRO A 222 16.47 -8.09 2.73
C PRO A 222 15.66 -8.04 1.41
N LEU A 223 14.42 -8.49 1.41
CA LEU A 223 13.53 -8.40 0.27
C LEU A 223 13.22 -6.94 -0.06
N LEU A 224 12.79 -6.16 0.94
CA LEU A 224 12.42 -4.75 0.78
C LEU A 224 13.65 -3.86 0.51
N GLU A 225 14.80 -4.17 1.12
CA GLU A 225 16.07 -3.48 0.84
C GLU A 225 16.53 -3.68 -0.60
N GLY A 226 16.17 -4.80 -1.23
CA GLY A 226 16.49 -5.11 -2.63
C GLY A 226 15.65 -4.35 -3.66
N VAL A 227 14.55 -3.72 -3.25
CA VAL A 227 13.70 -2.93 -4.16
C VAL A 227 14.32 -1.56 -4.42
N ALA A 228 14.50 -1.21 -5.71
CA ALA A 228 15.05 0.08 -6.09
C ALA A 228 14.16 1.23 -5.63
N ARG A 229 14.76 2.27 -5.06
CA ARG A 229 14.02 3.41 -4.50
C ARG A 229 13.98 4.56 -5.49
N PRO A 230 12.81 5.20 -5.67
CA PRO A 230 12.74 6.48 -6.37
C PRO A 230 13.66 7.54 -5.73
N THR A 231 14.20 8.43 -6.55
CA THR A 231 14.96 9.59 -6.05
C THR A 231 14.05 10.41 -5.12
N GLY A 232 14.55 10.76 -3.94
CA GLY A 232 13.80 11.50 -2.92
C GLY A 232 12.94 10.66 -1.99
N LEU A 233 12.85 9.33 -2.20
CA LEU A 233 12.19 8.42 -1.28
C LEU A 233 13.20 7.70 -0.38
N THR A 234 13.07 7.87 0.91
CA THR A 234 13.75 7.07 1.94
C THR A 234 12.78 6.03 2.47
N VAL A 235 13.22 4.77 2.56
CA VAL A 235 12.45 3.71 3.21
C VAL A 235 13.20 3.28 4.45
N SER A 236 12.58 3.50 5.60
CA SER A 236 13.10 3.16 6.92
C SER A 236 12.43 1.90 7.47
N PHE A 237 13.11 1.19 8.35
CA PHE A 237 12.63 -0.05 8.99
C PHE A 237 12.64 0.10 10.49
N GLY A 238 11.54 -0.23 11.15
CA GLY A 238 11.37 -0.10 12.59
C GLY A 238 9.91 0.06 12.98
N HIS A 239 9.68 0.65 14.14
CA HIS A 239 8.36 0.77 14.75
C HIS A 239 7.65 -0.60 14.92
N ASP A 240 8.42 -1.65 15.14
CA ASP A 240 7.93 -3.03 15.20
C ASP A 240 8.54 -3.84 16.37
N GLN A 241 9.11 -3.12 17.38
CA GLN A 241 9.73 -3.76 18.54
C GLN A 241 9.02 -3.37 19.84
N PRO A 242 8.71 -4.34 20.72
CA PRO A 242 8.05 -4.07 22.01
C PRO A 242 8.81 -3.11 22.92
N THR A 243 10.12 -2.92 22.67
CA THR A 243 10.97 -1.98 23.44
C THR A 243 10.77 -0.53 23.02
N GLU A 244 10.10 -0.26 21.90
CA GLU A 244 9.83 1.09 21.37
C GLU A 244 8.61 1.74 22.05
N GLY A 245 7.84 0.95 22.83
CA GLY A 245 6.72 1.46 23.61
C GLY A 245 5.62 2.06 22.73
N TYR A 246 5.33 3.34 22.86
CA TYR A 246 4.33 4.03 22.05
C TYR A 246 4.67 4.04 20.54
N ASN A 247 5.94 3.97 20.21
CA ASN A 247 6.41 3.92 18.82
C ASN A 247 6.43 2.49 18.24
N ASP A 248 5.91 1.50 18.95
CA ASP A 248 5.68 0.15 18.42
C ASP A 248 4.34 0.12 17.68
N TRP A 249 4.39 0.08 16.35
CA TRP A 249 3.21 0.07 15.49
C TRP A 249 2.67 -1.34 15.17
N THR A 250 3.19 -2.38 15.82
CA THR A 250 2.73 -3.76 15.63
C THR A 250 1.21 -3.91 15.79
N GLY A 251 0.61 -3.07 16.59
CA GLY A 251 -0.84 -3.05 16.85
C GLY A 251 -1.58 -1.82 16.35
N ALA A 252 -0.94 -0.94 15.56
CA ALA A 252 -1.44 0.40 15.29
C ALA A 252 -2.51 0.47 14.19
N SER A 253 -2.63 -0.53 13.32
CA SER A 253 -3.58 -0.52 12.20
C SER A 253 -4.03 -1.94 11.83
N ASP A 254 -4.75 -2.08 10.72
CA ASP A 254 -5.45 -3.30 10.25
C ASP A 254 -4.57 -4.54 10.03
N HIS A 255 -3.26 -4.42 10.01
CA HIS A 255 -2.33 -5.56 9.99
C HIS A 255 -2.30 -6.34 11.32
N ALA A 256 -2.68 -5.71 12.43
CA ALA A 256 -2.60 -6.33 13.76
C ALA A 256 -3.48 -7.59 13.91
N PRO A 257 -4.73 -7.65 13.43
CA PRO A 257 -5.51 -8.88 13.41
C PRO A 257 -4.87 -10.02 12.62
N PHE A 258 -4.20 -9.72 11.50
CA PHE A 258 -3.47 -10.71 10.70
C PHE A 258 -2.25 -11.23 11.46
N HIS A 259 -1.46 -10.35 12.05
CA HIS A 259 -0.35 -10.73 12.92
C HIS A 259 -0.80 -11.64 14.07
N SER A 260 -1.91 -11.27 14.72
CA SER A 260 -2.50 -12.07 15.81
C SER A 260 -2.97 -13.45 15.36
N ALA A 261 -3.34 -13.59 14.07
CA ALA A 261 -3.71 -14.86 13.45
C ALA A 261 -2.50 -15.67 12.94
N GLY A 262 -1.26 -15.16 13.13
CA GLY A 262 -0.02 -15.81 12.70
C GLY A 262 0.34 -15.58 11.23
N VAL A 263 -0.30 -14.61 10.55
CA VAL A 263 0.02 -14.21 9.19
C VAL A 263 1.13 -13.15 9.20
N PRO A 264 2.21 -13.32 8.42
CA PRO A 264 3.22 -12.30 8.24
C PRO A 264 2.61 -10.99 7.71
N PHE A 265 3.13 -9.85 8.16
CA PHE A 265 2.69 -8.55 7.68
C PHE A 265 3.89 -7.64 7.35
N VAL A 266 3.65 -6.68 6.47
CA VAL A 266 4.37 -5.42 6.39
C VAL A 266 3.35 -4.29 6.42
N TYR A 267 3.59 -3.33 7.30
CA TYR A 267 2.81 -2.09 7.40
C TYR A 267 3.64 -0.95 6.82
N PHE A 268 3.06 -0.20 5.91
CA PHE A 268 3.63 1.00 5.34
C PHE A 268 2.88 2.22 5.87
N GLY A 269 3.61 3.18 6.42
CA GLY A 269 3.06 4.41 6.95
C GLY A 269 4.11 5.49 7.17
N VAL A 270 3.68 6.65 7.66
CA VAL A 270 4.53 7.75 8.08
C VAL A 270 4.35 8.02 9.57
N GLU A 271 5.30 8.77 10.17
CA GLU A 271 5.17 9.24 11.55
C GLU A 271 3.97 10.17 11.71
N ASP A 272 3.39 10.19 12.93
CA ASP A 272 2.33 11.13 13.29
C ASP A 272 2.78 12.58 13.00
N HIS A 273 1.97 13.29 12.26
CA HIS A 273 2.18 14.70 11.94
C HIS A 273 1.12 15.58 12.64
N ALA A 274 1.28 16.90 12.58
CA ALA A 274 0.37 17.84 13.26
C ALA A 274 -1.10 17.76 12.77
N GLY A 275 -1.35 17.16 11.59
CA GLY A 275 -2.69 16.92 11.05
C GLY A 275 -3.33 15.62 11.53
N TYR A 276 -2.56 14.70 12.12
CA TYR A 276 -3.09 13.42 12.57
C TYR A 276 -4.25 13.59 13.55
N HIS A 277 -5.38 12.96 13.25
CA HIS A 277 -6.64 13.10 13.99
C HIS A 277 -7.10 14.56 14.21
N ASN A 278 -6.80 15.44 13.25
CA ASN A 278 -7.11 16.86 13.30
C ASN A 278 -7.82 17.32 12.01
N PRO A 279 -8.75 18.31 12.08
CA PRO A 279 -9.38 18.86 10.88
C PRO A 279 -8.43 19.44 9.83
N SER A 280 -7.16 19.60 10.14
CA SER A 280 -6.13 20.05 9.19
C SER A 280 -5.48 18.91 8.37
N ASP A 281 -5.96 17.67 8.51
CA ASP A 281 -5.61 16.58 7.61
C ASP A 281 -6.47 16.64 6.35
N ASP A 282 -6.19 17.64 5.53
CA ASP A 282 -6.89 17.94 4.28
C ASP A 282 -6.02 17.59 3.07
N PHE A 283 -6.65 17.52 1.88
CA PHE A 283 -5.95 17.21 0.63
C PHE A 283 -4.77 18.16 0.35
N GLU A 284 -4.88 19.44 0.68
CA GLU A 284 -3.85 20.44 0.49
C GLU A 284 -2.61 20.22 1.39
N ALA A 285 -2.74 19.38 2.41
CA ALA A 285 -1.66 19.08 3.36
C ALA A 285 -0.83 17.85 2.98
N ILE A 286 -1.23 17.05 1.98
CA ILE A 286 -0.42 15.93 1.51
C ILE A 286 0.83 16.39 0.77
N THR A 287 1.79 15.49 0.58
CA THR A 287 3.02 15.72 -0.19
C THR A 287 2.95 14.92 -1.50
N PRO A 288 2.41 15.48 -2.60
CA PRO A 288 2.03 14.71 -3.81
C PRO A 288 3.18 13.90 -4.42
N ASP A 289 4.37 14.49 -4.55
CA ASP A 289 5.52 13.81 -5.17
C ASP A 289 6.01 12.64 -4.30
N PHE A 290 6.01 12.82 -2.97
CA PHE A 290 6.31 11.75 -2.02
C PHE A 290 5.27 10.63 -2.13
N PHE A 291 3.98 10.96 -2.12
CA PHE A 291 2.89 9.98 -2.20
C PHE A 291 2.99 9.11 -3.45
N VAL A 292 3.18 9.74 -4.62
CA VAL A 292 3.35 9.04 -5.89
C VAL A 292 4.59 8.12 -5.86
N ALA A 293 5.70 8.59 -5.29
CA ALA A 293 6.91 7.80 -5.14
C ALA A 293 6.72 6.63 -4.17
N ALA A 294 6.07 6.87 -3.03
CA ALA A 294 5.77 5.85 -2.02
C ALA A 294 4.88 4.73 -2.59
N VAL A 295 3.76 5.06 -3.23
CA VAL A 295 2.84 4.06 -3.81
C VAL A 295 3.49 3.30 -4.97
N SER A 296 4.28 3.98 -5.80
CA SER A 296 5.06 3.31 -6.85
C SER A 296 6.05 2.31 -6.28
N TRP A 297 6.74 2.67 -5.21
CA TRP A 297 7.67 1.78 -4.54
C TRP A 297 6.97 0.61 -3.81
N ILE A 298 5.83 0.89 -3.17
CA ILE A 298 4.99 -0.16 -2.54
C ILE A 298 4.54 -1.20 -3.58
N HIS A 299 4.17 -0.76 -4.79
CA HIS A 299 3.88 -1.68 -5.90
C HIS A 299 5.06 -2.60 -6.20
N ASP A 300 6.27 -2.04 -6.34
CA ASP A 300 7.45 -2.83 -6.66
C ASP A 300 7.85 -3.76 -5.49
N ALA A 301 7.67 -3.31 -4.25
CA ALA A 301 7.84 -4.13 -3.05
C ALA A 301 6.87 -5.32 -3.01
N LEU A 302 5.60 -5.09 -3.37
CA LEU A 302 4.60 -6.15 -3.49
C LEU A 302 5.00 -7.17 -4.58
N ARG A 303 5.45 -6.71 -5.75
CA ARG A 303 5.91 -7.61 -6.83
C ARG A 303 7.13 -8.44 -6.40
N ALA A 304 8.05 -7.82 -5.66
CA ALA A 304 9.20 -8.53 -5.10
C ALA A 304 8.77 -9.59 -4.06
N ALA A 305 7.78 -9.26 -3.21
CA ALA A 305 7.21 -10.20 -2.24
C ALA A 305 6.51 -11.37 -2.93
N ASP A 306 5.66 -11.11 -3.93
CA ASP A 306 4.99 -12.12 -4.72
C ASP A 306 5.98 -13.13 -5.34
N ALA A 307 7.05 -12.62 -5.95
CA ALA A 307 8.09 -13.45 -6.55
C ALA A 307 8.88 -14.27 -5.51
N ALA A 308 9.21 -13.67 -4.35
CA ALA A 308 9.97 -14.35 -3.30
C ALA A 308 9.13 -15.44 -2.63
N LEU A 309 7.87 -15.18 -2.32
CA LEU A 309 6.96 -16.15 -1.70
C LEU A 309 6.71 -17.35 -2.61
N TYR A 310 6.67 -17.16 -3.92
CA TYR A 310 6.59 -18.25 -4.89
C TYR A 310 7.83 -19.16 -4.83
N GLY A 311 9.04 -18.58 -4.73
CA GLY A 311 10.28 -19.34 -4.64
C GLY A 311 10.48 -20.13 -3.36
N PHE A 312 9.73 -19.84 -2.28
CA PHE A 312 9.74 -20.63 -1.03
C PHE A 312 8.78 -21.82 -1.04
N SER A 313 7.94 -21.94 -2.09
CA SER A 313 6.96 -23.04 -2.22
C SER A 313 7.51 -24.26 -2.98
N GLU A 314 8.70 -24.14 -3.59
CA GLU A 314 9.44 -25.21 -4.27
C GLU A 314 10.54 -25.79 -3.34
#